data_ce59ee095594799bf19fde00ca8ee999
#
_entry.id   ce59ee095594799bf19fde00ca8ee999
#
_cell.length_a   1.000
_cell.length_b   1.000
_cell.length_c   1.000
_cell.angle_alpha   90.00
_cell.angle_beta   90.00
_cell.angle_gamma   90.00
#
_symmetry.space_group_name_H-M   'P 1'
#
loop_
_entity.id
_entity.type
_entity.pdbx_description
1 polymer ?
#
loop_
_entity_poly.entity_id
_entity_poly.type
_entity_poly.pdbx_seq_one_letter_code
_entity_poly.pdbx_strand_id
1 'polypeptide(L)'
;MDGGGHADMIETSEIMHLHPDTIHMERLVQEQTYEDKQLNVLEENGVFTGIWWYAKYPQHIAGNPYNATAKKGEVIHQIHVENIAKAIKVIKEDNLSLKLQQEFYQKRNHPEK
;
A
#
# COMPACT_ATOMS: atom_id res chain seq x y z
N MET A 1 -3.78 5.09 -14.40
CA MET A 1 -2.49 4.67 -13.82
C MET A 1 -2.62 3.19 -13.51
N ASP A 2 -1.96 2.37 -14.30
CA ASP A 2 -1.96 0.91 -14.10
C ASP A 2 -0.86 0.55 -13.08
N GLY A 3 -1.05 0.97 -11.87
CA GLY A 3 -0.12 0.68 -10.79
C GLY A 3 -0.81 0.91 -9.46
N GLY A 4 -0.79 -0.05 -8.60
CA GLY A 4 -1.42 -0.01 -7.27
C GLY A 4 -1.70 -1.40 -6.72
N GLY A 5 -0.90 -2.38 -7.12
CA GLY A 5 -0.88 -3.71 -6.55
C GLY A 5 0.26 -3.90 -5.54
N HIS A 6 0.62 -5.14 -5.30
CA HIS A 6 1.77 -5.54 -4.51
C HIS A 6 2.88 -6.07 -5.41
N ALA A 7 4.10 -5.66 -5.20
CA ALA A 7 5.24 -5.93 -6.08
C ALA A 7 4.97 -5.53 -7.55
N ASP A 8 4.23 -4.45 -7.74
CA ASP A 8 3.89 -3.92 -9.06
C ASP A 8 4.97 -2.93 -9.59
N MET A 9 4.65 -2.22 -10.65
CA MET A 9 5.54 -1.25 -11.28
C MET A 9 5.97 -0.13 -10.30
N ILE A 10 5.09 0.34 -9.42
CA ILE A 10 5.37 1.45 -8.49
C ILE A 10 6.36 1.00 -7.44
N GLU A 11 6.02 -0.02 -6.66
CA GLU A 11 6.88 -0.56 -5.59
C GLU A 11 8.22 -1.05 -6.14
N THR A 12 8.19 -1.83 -7.23
CA THR A 12 9.40 -2.35 -7.87
C THR A 12 10.30 -1.25 -8.38
N SER A 13 9.75 -0.18 -8.99
CA SER A 13 10.54 0.95 -9.47
C SER A 13 11.22 1.68 -8.31
N GLU A 14 10.51 1.91 -7.21
CA GLU A 14 11.04 2.60 -6.05
C GLU A 14 12.20 1.81 -5.41
N ILE A 15 12.06 0.49 -5.29
CA ILE A 15 13.14 -0.36 -4.80
C ILE A 15 14.31 -0.43 -5.80
N MET A 16 14.06 -0.45 -7.11
CA MET A 16 15.12 -0.33 -8.12
C MET A 16 15.95 0.95 -7.97
N HIS A 17 15.31 2.05 -7.55
CA HIS A 17 16.01 3.31 -7.32
C HIS A 17 16.83 3.28 -6.02
N LEU A 18 16.23 2.78 -4.93
CA LEU A 18 16.83 2.84 -3.59
C LEU A 18 17.81 1.69 -3.30
N HIS A 19 17.49 0.50 -3.76
CA HIS A 19 18.18 -0.74 -3.46
C HIS A 19 18.26 -1.67 -4.67
N PRO A 20 18.93 -1.24 -5.77
CA PRO A 20 18.95 -1.98 -7.04
C PRO A 20 19.46 -3.41 -6.90
N ASP A 21 20.35 -3.66 -5.96
CA ASP A 21 20.96 -4.98 -5.74
C ASP A 21 19.96 -6.02 -5.20
N THR A 22 18.80 -5.59 -4.75
CA THR A 22 17.75 -6.48 -4.19
C THR A 22 16.71 -6.91 -5.22
N ILE A 23 16.70 -6.29 -6.41
CA ILE A 23 15.74 -6.56 -7.46
C ILE A 23 16.34 -7.50 -8.52
N HIS A 24 15.67 -8.60 -8.75
CA HIS A 24 16.06 -9.67 -9.67
C HIS A 24 15.00 -9.89 -10.74
N MET A 25 14.86 -8.94 -11.67
CA MET A 25 13.85 -9.01 -12.75
C MET A 25 14.02 -10.23 -13.64
N GLU A 26 15.24 -10.78 -13.74
CA GLU A 26 15.52 -12.01 -14.48
C GLU A 26 14.85 -13.26 -13.90
N ARG A 27 14.39 -13.19 -12.63
CA ARG A 27 13.65 -14.28 -11.97
C ARG A 27 12.15 -14.17 -12.16
N LEU A 28 11.66 -13.08 -12.74
CA LEU A 28 10.24 -12.84 -12.93
C LEU A 28 9.73 -13.70 -14.10
N VAL A 29 8.75 -14.56 -13.83
CA VAL A 29 8.08 -15.38 -14.83
C VAL A 29 6.70 -14.76 -15.09
N GLN A 30 6.36 -14.55 -16.36
CA GLN A 30 5.13 -13.83 -16.74
C GLN A 30 3.86 -14.48 -16.14
N GLU A 31 3.81 -15.77 -16.06
CA GLU A 31 2.70 -16.55 -15.49
C GLU A 31 2.49 -16.29 -13.98
N GLN A 32 3.48 -15.72 -13.31
CA GLN A 32 3.43 -15.43 -11.88
C GLN A 32 2.69 -14.12 -11.53
N THR A 33 2.37 -13.31 -12.52
CA THR A 33 1.71 -12.01 -12.32
C THR A 33 0.19 -12.07 -12.43
N TYR A 34 -0.38 -13.26 -12.67
CA TYR A 34 -1.82 -13.43 -12.79
C TYR A 34 -2.47 -13.80 -11.45
N GLU A 35 -3.67 -13.28 -11.28
CA GLU A 35 -4.56 -13.64 -10.18
C GLU A 35 -5.07 -15.07 -10.37
N ASP A 36 -4.87 -15.93 -9.37
CA ASP A 36 -5.45 -17.27 -9.33
C ASP A 36 -6.89 -17.21 -8.78
N LYS A 37 -7.74 -18.13 -9.23
CA LYS A 37 -9.18 -18.12 -8.92
C LYS A 37 -9.59 -19.26 -7.97
N GLN A 38 -8.65 -19.83 -7.23
CA GLN A 38 -8.91 -21.03 -6.41
C GLN A 38 -10.02 -20.85 -5.35
N LEU A 39 -10.18 -19.64 -4.79
CA LEU A 39 -11.18 -19.34 -3.76
C LEU A 39 -12.32 -18.42 -4.22
N ASN A 40 -12.48 -18.20 -5.51
CA ASN A 40 -13.51 -17.28 -6.03
C ASN A 40 -14.91 -17.63 -5.55
N VAL A 41 -15.26 -18.91 -5.46
CA VAL A 41 -16.57 -19.35 -4.96
C VAL A 41 -16.85 -18.84 -3.54
N LEU A 42 -15.84 -18.76 -2.68
CA LEU A 42 -15.98 -18.21 -1.33
C LEU A 42 -16.16 -16.68 -1.38
N GLU A 43 -15.31 -15.98 -2.16
CA GLU A 43 -15.40 -14.53 -2.33
C GLU A 43 -16.76 -14.09 -2.91
N GLU A 44 -17.25 -14.76 -3.94
CA GLU A 44 -18.56 -14.51 -4.57
C GLU A 44 -19.74 -14.66 -3.59
N ASN A 45 -19.57 -15.46 -2.56
CA ASN A 45 -20.55 -15.67 -1.50
C ASN A 45 -20.25 -14.88 -0.22
N GLY A 46 -19.33 -13.90 -0.28
CA GLY A 46 -19.00 -13.04 0.85
C GLY A 46 -18.23 -13.73 1.98
N VAL A 47 -17.62 -14.87 1.69
CA VAL A 47 -16.83 -15.65 2.67
C VAL A 47 -15.36 -15.31 2.49
N PHE A 48 -14.72 -14.90 3.58
CA PHE A 48 -13.29 -14.58 3.65
C PHE A 48 -12.53 -15.64 4.47
N THR A 49 -11.34 -16.01 4.01
CA THR A 49 -10.44 -16.94 4.73
C THR A 49 -9.04 -16.34 4.87
N GLY A 50 -8.30 -16.71 5.91
CA GLY A 50 -6.95 -16.22 6.15
C GLY A 50 -5.92 -16.61 5.08
N ILE A 51 -6.21 -17.62 4.25
CA ILE A 51 -5.33 -18.08 3.17
C ILE A 51 -5.59 -17.37 1.81
N TRP A 52 -6.54 -16.42 1.77
CA TRP A 52 -7.00 -15.78 0.54
C TRP A 52 -5.86 -15.18 -0.30
N TRP A 53 -4.87 -14.55 0.34
CA TRP A 53 -3.76 -13.92 -0.35
C TRP A 53 -2.94 -14.93 -1.15
N TYR A 54 -2.53 -16.02 -0.49
CA TYR A 54 -1.77 -17.08 -1.15
C TYR A 54 -2.58 -17.78 -2.24
N ALA A 55 -3.88 -18.01 -1.99
CA ALA A 55 -4.75 -18.66 -2.97
C ALA A 55 -4.95 -17.78 -4.23
N LYS A 56 -4.90 -16.47 -4.08
CA LYS A 56 -5.11 -15.50 -5.17
C LYS A 56 -3.79 -15.12 -5.86
N TYR A 57 -2.73 -14.99 -5.08
CA TYR A 57 -1.41 -14.56 -5.54
C TYR A 57 -0.32 -15.48 -5.00
N PRO A 58 -0.22 -16.74 -5.49
CA PRO A 58 0.69 -17.72 -4.94
C PRO A 58 2.18 -17.36 -5.06
N GLN A 59 2.52 -16.44 -5.97
CA GLN A 59 3.86 -15.88 -6.12
C GLN A 59 4.04 -14.52 -5.42
N HIS A 60 3.03 -14.09 -4.64
CA HIS A 60 3.02 -12.82 -3.93
C HIS A 60 3.14 -11.56 -4.82
N ILE A 61 2.77 -11.66 -6.09
CA ILE A 61 2.73 -10.55 -7.04
C ILE A 61 1.27 -10.26 -7.39
N ALA A 62 0.79 -9.07 -7.02
CA ALA A 62 -0.56 -8.60 -7.33
C ALA A 62 -0.47 -7.32 -8.15
N GLY A 63 -0.03 -7.44 -9.41
CA GLY A 63 0.18 -6.31 -10.30
C GLY A 63 1.13 -6.66 -11.45
N ASN A 64 1.70 -5.64 -12.08
CA ASN A 64 2.58 -5.81 -13.22
C ASN A 64 3.91 -5.06 -13.05
N PRO A 65 5.00 -5.73 -12.64
CA PRO A 65 6.32 -5.11 -12.46
C PRO A 65 7.12 -4.90 -13.75
N TYR A 66 6.69 -5.43 -14.90
CA TYR A 66 7.50 -5.43 -16.14
C TYR A 66 7.89 -4.03 -16.63
N ASN A 67 7.07 -3.02 -16.34
CA ASN A 67 7.34 -1.64 -16.72
C ASN A 67 8.11 -0.84 -15.64
N ALA A 68 8.61 -1.50 -14.61
CA ALA A 68 9.39 -0.87 -13.56
C ALA A 68 10.75 -0.38 -14.09
N THR A 69 11.18 0.78 -13.62
CA THR A 69 12.52 1.32 -13.89
C THR A 69 13.00 2.17 -12.72
N ALA A 70 14.30 2.19 -12.46
CA ALA A 70 14.90 3.03 -11.42
C ALA A 70 14.56 4.53 -11.61
N LYS A 71 14.46 5.00 -12.86
CA LYS A 71 14.10 6.39 -13.15
C LYS A 71 12.67 6.73 -12.76
N LYS A 72 11.72 5.82 -12.95
CA LYS A 72 10.37 5.98 -12.42
C LYS A 72 10.38 5.97 -10.88
N GLY A 73 11.18 5.09 -10.31
CA GLY A 73 11.37 4.98 -8.86
C GLY A 73 11.87 6.27 -8.24
N GLU A 74 12.83 6.95 -8.86
CA GLU A 74 13.33 8.26 -8.41
C GLU A 74 12.19 9.29 -8.29
N VAL A 75 11.35 9.40 -9.32
CA VAL A 75 10.22 10.34 -9.33
C VAL A 75 9.17 9.95 -8.30
N ILE A 76 8.83 8.66 -8.21
CA ILE A 76 7.84 8.14 -7.25
C ILE A 76 8.32 8.39 -5.82
N HIS A 77 9.59 8.07 -5.53
CA HIS A 77 10.19 8.27 -4.23
C HIS A 77 10.17 9.75 -3.82
N GLN A 78 10.54 10.66 -4.71
CA GLN A 78 10.47 12.09 -4.44
C GLN A 78 9.05 12.55 -4.06
N ILE A 79 8.04 12.09 -4.80
CA ILE A 79 6.62 12.40 -4.51
C ILE A 79 6.22 11.85 -3.13
N HIS A 80 6.61 10.62 -2.79
CA HIS A 80 6.32 10.01 -1.49
C HIS A 80 6.97 10.80 -0.35
N VAL A 81 8.24 11.15 -0.48
CA VAL A 81 8.98 11.94 0.52
C VAL A 81 8.33 13.30 0.74
N GLU A 82 7.99 14.02 -0.32
CA GLU A 82 7.34 15.32 -0.24
C GLU A 82 5.96 15.24 0.44
N ASN A 83 5.16 14.24 0.08
CA ASN A 83 3.84 14.05 0.66
C ASN A 83 3.92 13.68 2.15
N ILE A 84 4.83 12.80 2.54
CA ILE A 84 5.04 12.41 3.94
C ILE A 84 5.56 13.61 4.75
N ALA A 85 6.52 14.36 4.23
CA ALA A 85 7.05 15.55 4.89
C ALA A 85 5.97 16.60 5.12
N LYS A 86 5.11 16.84 4.11
CA LYS A 86 3.95 17.72 4.21
C LYS A 86 2.95 17.25 5.27
N ALA A 87 2.62 15.96 5.28
CA ALA A 87 1.71 15.38 6.27
C ALA A 87 2.27 15.52 7.70
N ILE A 88 3.56 15.23 7.90
CA ILE A 88 4.23 15.40 9.20
C ILE A 88 4.17 16.87 9.65
N LYS A 89 4.40 17.82 8.74
CA LYS A 89 4.31 19.24 9.06
C LYS A 89 2.90 19.61 9.54
N VAL A 90 1.87 19.22 8.81
CA VAL A 90 0.46 19.46 9.17
C VAL A 90 0.13 18.88 10.54
N ILE A 91 0.57 17.63 10.81
CA ILE A 91 0.35 16.97 12.11
C ILE A 91 1.05 17.74 13.24
N LYS A 92 2.29 18.21 13.02
CA LYS A 92 3.03 18.99 14.03
C LYS A 92 2.40 20.36 14.33
N GLU A 93 1.74 20.94 13.36
CA GLU A 93 1.06 22.23 13.48
C GLU A 93 -0.40 22.11 14.01
N ASP A 94 -0.92 20.88 14.08
CA ASP A 94 -2.27 20.62 14.58
C ASP A 94 -2.38 20.87 16.09
N ASN A 95 -3.22 21.83 16.43
CA ASN A 95 -3.56 22.16 17.81
C ASN A 95 -5.04 21.89 18.14
N LEU A 96 -5.81 21.46 17.15
CA LEU A 96 -7.26 21.30 17.29
C LEU A 96 -7.65 19.89 17.71
N SER A 97 -7.01 18.87 17.15
CA SER A 97 -7.36 17.48 17.42
C SER A 97 -7.33 17.14 18.92
N LEU A 98 -6.27 17.55 19.62
CA LEU A 98 -6.17 17.33 21.07
C LEU A 98 -7.25 18.08 21.86
N LYS A 99 -7.58 19.31 21.48
CA LYS A 99 -8.66 20.09 22.12
C LYS A 99 -10.01 19.42 21.95
N LEU A 100 -10.32 18.97 20.73
CA LEU A 100 -11.55 18.24 20.44
C LEU A 100 -11.65 16.93 21.21
N GLN A 101 -10.55 16.20 21.33
CA GLN A 101 -10.50 14.98 22.13
C GLN A 101 -10.78 15.27 23.63
N GLN A 102 -10.18 16.31 24.17
CA GLN A 102 -10.42 16.72 25.55
C GLN A 102 -11.89 17.15 25.77
N GLU A 103 -12.44 17.94 24.85
CA GLU A 103 -13.86 18.33 24.86
C GLU A 103 -14.79 17.12 24.81
N PHE A 104 -14.51 16.17 23.92
CA PHE A 104 -15.27 14.92 23.83
C PHE A 104 -15.30 14.16 25.16
N TYR A 105 -14.15 13.99 25.80
CA TYR A 105 -14.07 13.27 27.09
C TYR A 105 -14.76 14.05 28.22
N GLN A 106 -14.68 15.38 28.23
CA GLN A 106 -15.42 16.20 29.20
C GLN A 106 -16.94 16.01 29.06
N LYS A 107 -17.46 16.15 27.84
CA LYS A 107 -18.89 15.96 27.57
C LYS A 107 -19.36 14.54 27.88
N ARG A 108 -18.57 13.54 27.55
CA ARG A 108 -18.89 12.14 27.86
C ARG A 108 -18.98 11.89 29.36
N ASN A 109 -18.06 12.46 30.15
CA ASN A 109 -17.97 12.24 31.59
C ASN A 109 -18.98 13.10 32.38
N HIS A 110 -19.45 14.19 31.77
CA HIS A 110 -20.42 15.11 32.35
C HIS A 110 -21.56 15.37 31.35
N PRO A 111 -22.40 14.36 31.04
CA PRO A 111 -23.52 14.54 30.13
C PRO A 111 -24.49 15.55 30.72
N GLU A 112 -24.85 16.57 29.92
CA GLU A 112 -25.90 17.51 30.29
C GLU A 112 -27.22 16.71 30.46
N LYS A 113 -27.94 16.99 31.54
CA LYS A 113 -29.21 16.33 31.87
C LYS A 113 -30.32 16.85 30.99
#